data_7e3455efa5e998f5ab4901f93a3fd7d5
#
_entry.id   7e3455efa5e998f5ab4901f93a3fd7d5
#
_cell.length_a   1.000
_cell.length_b   1.000
_cell.length_c   1.000
_cell.angle_alpha   90.00
_cell.angle_beta   90.00
_cell.angle_gamma   90.00
#
_symmetry.space_group_name_H-M   'P 1'
#
loop_
_entity.id
_entity.type
_entity.pdbx_description
1 polymer ?
#
loop_
_entity_poly.entity_id
_entity_poly.type
_entity_poly.pdbx_seq_one_letter_code
_entity_poly.pdbx_strand_id
1 'polypeptide(L)'
;MPLYFAYGSNMDVEGMTRRCPRAKPLGRARLARHQLAIMREGWLTAARDVRGDVHGVLWDVAFADMRALDQYEQLASGLYTKAQQPVIGERGAKQALVYFGANAGPGVAAADYIAGVLAAARNWKLPAATIARLESFAAAAGVARSAPPAGGEPASSPRVRPRFATPFDRD
;
A
#
# COMPACT_ATOMS: atom_id res chain seq x y z
N MET A 1 -7.70 -11.37 -17.18
CA MET A 1 -6.53 -11.25 -16.30
C MET A 1 -7.03 -10.79 -14.93
N PRO A 2 -6.40 -11.18 -13.82
CA PRO A 2 -6.87 -10.78 -12.49
C PRO A 2 -6.75 -9.27 -12.30
N LEU A 3 -7.76 -8.68 -11.68
CA LEU A 3 -7.73 -7.29 -11.25
C LEU A 3 -7.10 -7.20 -9.87
N TYR A 4 -6.28 -6.17 -9.65
CA TYR A 4 -5.63 -5.87 -8.38
C TYR A 4 -5.91 -4.41 -7.99
N PHE A 5 -6.31 -4.19 -6.75
CA PHE A 5 -6.51 -2.85 -6.20
C PHE A 5 -5.37 -2.47 -5.28
N ALA A 6 -4.62 -1.44 -5.66
CA ALA A 6 -3.51 -0.88 -4.93
C ALA A 6 -3.92 0.40 -4.21
N TYR A 7 -3.63 0.51 -2.91
CA TYR A 7 -3.87 1.70 -2.09
C TYR A 7 -2.62 2.18 -1.34
N GLY A 8 -1.49 1.53 -1.54
CA GLY A 8 -0.19 1.84 -0.95
C GLY A 8 0.88 2.09 -2.01
N SER A 9 2.10 1.61 -1.77
CA SER A 9 3.26 1.82 -2.65
C SER A 9 3.07 1.32 -4.09
N ASN A 10 2.18 0.34 -4.30
CA ASN A 10 1.85 -0.17 -5.63
C ASN A 10 0.96 0.75 -6.47
N MET A 11 0.58 1.92 -5.94
CA MET A 11 -0.01 2.99 -6.74
C MET A 11 1.02 3.68 -7.63
N ASP A 12 2.31 3.63 -7.27
CA ASP A 12 3.39 4.19 -8.09
C ASP A 12 3.57 3.38 -9.37
N VAL A 13 3.40 4.07 -10.51
CA VAL A 13 3.40 3.45 -11.84
C VAL A 13 4.76 2.85 -12.17
N GLU A 14 5.83 3.57 -11.88
CA GLU A 14 7.18 3.12 -12.18
C GLU A 14 7.56 1.90 -11.35
N GLY A 15 7.29 1.94 -10.03
CA GLY A 15 7.53 0.81 -9.14
C GLY A 15 6.68 -0.41 -9.51
N MET A 16 5.42 -0.19 -9.91
CA MET A 16 4.55 -1.27 -10.33
C MET A 16 5.01 -1.89 -11.65
N THR A 17 5.46 -1.09 -12.62
CA THR A 17 5.99 -1.56 -13.90
C THR A 17 7.27 -2.38 -13.73
N ARG A 18 8.18 -1.97 -12.82
CA ARG A 18 9.37 -2.78 -12.51
C ARG A 18 9.02 -4.13 -11.89
N ARG A 19 8.01 -4.18 -11.03
CA ARG A 19 7.59 -5.38 -10.30
C ARG A 19 6.74 -6.31 -11.15
N CYS A 20 5.85 -5.73 -11.94
CA CYS A 20 4.88 -6.41 -12.78
C CYS A 20 4.89 -5.79 -14.18
N PRO A 21 5.85 -6.18 -15.05
CA PRO A 21 6.06 -5.50 -16.34
C PRO A 21 4.87 -5.54 -17.30
N ARG A 22 3.95 -6.50 -17.09
CA ARG A 22 2.74 -6.66 -17.92
C ARG A 22 1.50 -6.04 -17.30
N ALA A 23 1.61 -5.50 -16.09
CA ALA A 23 0.49 -4.85 -15.44
C ALA A 23 0.11 -3.54 -16.15
N LYS A 24 -1.17 -3.29 -16.27
CA LYS A 24 -1.72 -2.07 -16.89
C LYS A 24 -2.62 -1.35 -15.91
N PRO A 25 -2.43 -0.05 -15.66
CA PRO A 25 -3.35 0.71 -14.84
C PRO A 25 -4.68 0.89 -15.56
N LEU A 26 -5.77 0.68 -14.84
CA LEU A 26 -7.13 0.85 -15.35
C LEU A 26 -7.79 2.15 -14.85
N GLY A 27 -7.13 2.85 -13.92
CA GLY A 27 -7.60 4.10 -13.37
C GLY A 27 -7.89 4.04 -11.87
N ARG A 28 -8.51 5.11 -11.38
CA ARG A 28 -8.85 5.25 -9.95
C ARG A 28 -10.01 4.34 -9.60
N ALA A 29 -9.97 3.84 -8.36
CA ALA A 29 -11.05 3.06 -7.79
C ALA A 29 -11.14 3.31 -6.27
N ARG A 30 -12.23 2.84 -5.65
CA ARG A 30 -12.40 2.86 -4.20
C ARG A 30 -12.85 1.51 -3.67
N LEU A 31 -12.35 1.17 -2.51
CA LEU A 31 -12.78 0.05 -1.68
C LEU A 31 -13.68 0.60 -0.57
N ALA A 32 -14.99 0.36 -0.69
CA ALA A 32 -15.97 0.83 0.29
C ALA A 32 -15.84 0.08 1.62
N ARG A 33 -16.34 0.70 2.70
CA ARG A 33 -16.38 0.16 4.06
C ARG A 33 -15.01 -0.17 4.65
N HIS A 34 -13.99 0.63 4.28
CA HIS A 34 -12.64 0.53 4.80
C HIS A 34 -12.04 1.92 4.99
N GLN A 35 -11.06 2.02 5.89
CA GLN A 35 -10.24 3.19 6.10
C GLN A 35 -8.75 2.83 6.05
N LEU A 36 -7.90 3.78 5.67
CA LEU A 36 -6.46 3.61 5.74
C LEU A 36 -5.99 3.62 7.19
N ALA A 37 -5.13 2.67 7.52
CA ALA A 37 -4.45 2.57 8.81
C ALA A 37 -2.97 2.23 8.60
N ILE A 38 -2.15 2.46 9.63
CA ILE A 38 -0.76 2.02 9.66
C ILE A 38 -0.66 0.82 10.59
N MET A 39 -0.17 -0.31 10.05
CA MET A 39 0.13 -1.51 10.82
C MET A 39 1.24 -1.25 11.85
N ARG A 40 1.37 -2.11 12.85
CA ARG A 40 2.47 -2.04 13.83
C ARG A 40 3.85 -2.06 13.17
N GLU A 41 3.97 -2.74 12.05
CA GLU A 41 5.17 -2.84 11.22
C GLU A 41 5.48 -1.60 10.38
N GLY A 42 4.61 -0.57 10.44
CA GLY A 42 4.81 0.70 9.74
C GLY A 42 4.30 0.73 8.29
N TRP A 43 3.56 -0.28 7.85
CA TRP A 43 3.01 -0.34 6.49
C TRP A 43 1.52 0.01 6.46
N LEU A 44 1.06 0.53 5.33
CA LEU A 44 -0.37 0.82 5.10
C LEU A 44 -1.18 -0.47 5.02
N THR A 45 -2.36 -0.43 5.62
CA THR A 45 -3.41 -1.41 5.44
C THR A 45 -4.77 -0.74 5.27
N ALA A 46 -5.74 -1.47 4.74
CA ALA A 46 -7.14 -1.09 4.72
C ALA A 46 -7.87 -1.83 5.85
N ALA A 47 -8.25 -1.10 6.89
CA ALA A 47 -9.02 -1.64 8.01
C ALA A 47 -10.53 -1.47 7.78
N ARG A 48 -11.33 -2.39 8.31
CA ARG A 48 -12.80 -2.30 8.22
C ARG A 48 -13.32 -1.04 8.91
N ASP A 49 -14.11 -0.26 8.18
CA ASP A 49 -14.87 0.89 8.67
C ASP A 49 -16.12 1.06 7.82
N VAL A 50 -17.30 0.87 8.40
CA VAL A 50 -18.58 0.87 7.67
C VAL A 50 -18.90 2.18 6.96
N ARG A 51 -18.27 3.29 7.37
CA ARG A 51 -18.47 4.63 6.82
C ARG A 51 -17.29 5.11 5.98
N GLY A 52 -16.20 4.34 5.92
CA GLY A 52 -14.98 4.71 5.23
C GLY A 52 -14.94 4.25 3.79
N ASP A 53 -14.14 4.95 3.00
CA ASP A 53 -13.73 4.57 1.66
C ASP A 53 -12.21 4.67 1.54
N VAL A 54 -11.56 3.62 1.04
CA VAL A 54 -10.15 3.64 0.68
C VAL A 54 -10.04 3.85 -0.82
N HIS A 55 -9.43 4.96 -1.23
CA HIS A 55 -9.18 5.26 -2.63
C HIS A 55 -7.79 4.78 -3.06
N GLY A 56 -7.68 4.32 -4.31
CA GLY A 56 -6.46 3.79 -4.88
C GLY A 56 -6.54 3.60 -6.38
N VAL A 57 -5.75 2.69 -6.90
CA VAL A 57 -5.59 2.41 -8.33
C VAL A 57 -5.94 0.97 -8.63
N LEU A 58 -6.76 0.77 -9.65
CA LEU A 58 -7.10 -0.56 -10.17
C LEU A 58 -6.11 -0.92 -11.28
N TRP A 59 -5.58 -2.12 -11.20
CA TRP A 59 -4.63 -2.68 -12.17
C TRP A 59 -5.19 -3.95 -12.81
N ASP A 60 -4.92 -4.12 -14.09
CA ASP A 60 -5.01 -5.41 -14.76
C ASP A 60 -3.64 -6.07 -14.69
N VAL A 61 -3.53 -7.23 -14.04
CA VAL A 61 -2.26 -7.90 -13.75
C VAL A 61 -2.20 -9.23 -14.45
N ALA A 62 -1.12 -9.51 -15.17
CA ALA A 62 -0.91 -10.81 -15.78
C ALA A 62 -0.73 -11.91 -14.70
N PHE A 63 -1.23 -13.12 -14.97
CA PHE A 63 -1.03 -14.25 -14.04
C PHE A 63 0.43 -14.52 -13.71
N ALA A 64 1.31 -14.33 -14.71
CA ALA A 64 2.75 -14.49 -14.52
C ALA A 64 3.36 -13.51 -13.51
N ASP A 65 2.75 -12.31 -13.34
CA ASP A 65 3.25 -11.27 -12.44
C ASP A 65 2.66 -11.40 -11.01
N MET A 66 1.63 -12.25 -10.82
CA MET A 66 0.99 -12.41 -9.50
C MET A 66 1.96 -12.91 -8.43
N ARG A 67 2.91 -13.79 -8.80
CA ARG A 67 3.92 -14.28 -7.86
C ARG A 67 4.83 -13.16 -7.34
N ALA A 68 5.20 -12.22 -8.20
CA ALA A 68 6.01 -11.07 -7.82
C ALA A 68 5.26 -10.15 -6.84
N LEU A 69 3.96 -9.95 -7.04
CA LEU A 69 3.11 -9.24 -6.08
C LEU A 69 3.02 -9.98 -4.73
N ASP A 70 2.76 -11.28 -4.73
CA ASP A 70 2.64 -12.09 -3.52
C ASP A 70 3.95 -12.07 -2.71
N GLN A 71 5.10 -12.11 -3.37
CA GLN A 71 6.40 -11.99 -2.74
C GLN A 71 6.62 -10.59 -2.16
N TYR A 72 6.28 -9.55 -2.91
CA TYR A 72 6.41 -8.17 -2.46
C TYR A 72 5.55 -7.90 -1.23
N GLU A 73 4.32 -8.39 -1.21
CA GLU A 73 3.39 -8.26 -0.09
C GLU A 73 3.69 -9.25 1.05
N GLN A 74 4.74 -10.04 0.92
CA GLN A 74 5.20 -10.98 1.94
C GLN A 74 4.09 -11.92 2.43
N LEU A 75 3.33 -12.47 1.49
CA LEU A 75 2.21 -13.37 1.80
C LEU A 75 2.68 -14.61 2.59
N ALA A 76 3.84 -15.16 2.22
CA ALA A 76 4.39 -16.36 2.85
C ALA A 76 4.77 -16.16 4.33
N SER A 77 5.11 -14.93 4.75
CA SER A 77 5.38 -14.59 6.14
C SER A 77 4.14 -14.15 6.91
N GLY A 78 2.98 -14.07 6.25
CA GLY A 78 1.73 -13.63 6.87
C GLY A 78 1.66 -12.13 7.16
N LEU A 79 2.57 -11.32 6.58
CA LEU A 79 2.51 -9.86 6.76
C LEU A 79 1.24 -9.27 6.14
N TYR A 80 0.85 -9.78 4.97
CA TYR A 80 -0.43 -9.49 4.34
C TYR A 80 -1.17 -10.79 4.01
N THR A 81 -2.47 -10.69 3.93
CA THR A 81 -3.36 -11.68 3.33
C THR A 81 -3.99 -11.09 2.08
N LYS A 82 -4.49 -11.90 1.17
CA LYS A 82 -5.20 -11.41 -0.01
C LYS A 82 -6.62 -11.96 -0.09
N ALA A 83 -7.55 -11.11 -0.52
CA ALA A 83 -8.93 -11.50 -0.73
C ALA A 83 -9.52 -10.80 -1.95
N GLN A 84 -10.51 -11.44 -2.58
CA GLN A 84 -11.35 -10.80 -3.58
C GLN A 84 -12.32 -9.84 -2.90
N GLN A 85 -12.38 -8.61 -3.40
CA GLN A 85 -13.27 -7.58 -2.89
C GLN A 85 -13.93 -6.81 -4.03
N PRO A 86 -15.18 -6.39 -3.88
CA PRO A 86 -15.78 -5.46 -4.81
C PRO A 86 -15.13 -4.09 -4.64
N VAL A 87 -14.53 -3.57 -5.70
CA VAL A 87 -14.03 -2.20 -5.80
C VAL A 87 -14.83 -1.44 -6.84
N ILE A 88 -15.02 -0.16 -6.63
CA ILE A 88 -15.83 0.70 -7.49
C ILE A 88 -14.87 1.61 -8.26
N GLY A 89 -14.70 1.31 -9.53
CA GLY A 89 -13.93 2.13 -10.47
C GLY A 89 -14.84 2.99 -11.34
N GLU A 90 -14.24 3.72 -12.28
CA GLU A 90 -14.98 4.61 -13.21
C GLU A 90 -16.01 3.86 -14.06
N ARG A 91 -15.78 2.58 -14.32
CA ARG A 91 -16.68 1.70 -15.12
C ARG A 91 -17.55 0.80 -14.25
N GLY A 92 -17.82 1.20 -13.01
CA GLY A 92 -18.65 0.46 -12.07
C GLY A 92 -17.88 -0.53 -11.18
N ALA A 93 -18.61 -1.37 -10.47
CA ALA A 93 -18.05 -2.34 -9.54
C ALA A 93 -17.34 -3.49 -10.28
N LYS A 94 -16.17 -3.88 -9.76
CA LYS A 94 -15.37 -5.00 -10.24
C LYS A 94 -14.85 -5.80 -9.04
N GLN A 95 -14.75 -7.13 -9.20
CA GLN A 95 -14.03 -7.96 -8.25
C GLN A 95 -12.53 -7.81 -8.50
N ALA A 96 -11.79 -7.43 -7.46
CA ALA A 96 -10.35 -7.26 -7.52
C ALA A 96 -9.67 -7.90 -6.31
N LEU A 97 -8.45 -8.38 -6.49
CA LEU A 97 -7.59 -8.78 -5.40
C LEU A 97 -7.19 -7.55 -4.58
N VAL A 98 -7.28 -7.65 -3.27
CA VAL A 98 -6.83 -6.65 -2.32
C VAL A 98 -5.94 -7.33 -1.29
N TYR A 99 -4.80 -6.76 -0.99
CA TYR A 99 -3.94 -7.22 0.10
C TYR A 99 -4.28 -6.46 1.37
N PHE A 100 -4.54 -7.18 2.45
CA PHE A 100 -4.86 -6.66 3.77
C PHE A 100 -3.74 -7.02 4.74
N GLY A 101 -3.26 -6.05 5.48
CA GLY A 101 -2.26 -6.29 6.51
C GLY A 101 -2.78 -7.16 7.65
N ALA A 102 -1.87 -7.86 8.30
CA ALA A 102 -2.19 -8.77 9.41
C ALA A 102 -2.79 -8.06 10.65
N ASN A 103 -2.64 -6.75 10.75
CA ASN A 103 -3.21 -5.92 11.82
C ASN A 103 -3.50 -4.49 11.32
N ALA A 104 -4.27 -3.75 12.11
CA ALA A 104 -4.61 -2.35 11.83
C ALA A 104 -3.84 -1.34 12.71
N GLY A 105 -2.77 -1.77 13.33
CA GLY A 105 -1.94 -0.92 14.19
C GLY A 105 -2.42 -0.85 15.64
N PRO A 106 -2.17 0.28 16.32
CA PRO A 106 -1.53 1.49 15.80
C PRO A 106 -0.04 1.29 15.46
N GLY A 107 0.42 1.96 14.41
CA GLY A 107 1.82 2.02 13.99
C GLY A 107 2.19 3.38 13.43
N VAL A 108 3.47 3.58 13.20
CA VAL A 108 4.03 4.79 12.56
C VAL A 108 4.78 4.37 11.32
N ALA A 109 4.46 4.98 10.18
CA ALA A 109 5.12 4.69 8.92
C ALA A 109 6.52 5.32 8.86
N ALA A 110 7.45 4.70 8.12
CA ALA A 110 8.69 5.37 7.77
C ALA A 110 8.41 6.59 6.87
N ALA A 111 9.13 7.70 7.10
CA ALA A 111 8.84 8.97 6.44
C ALA A 111 9.01 8.91 4.92
N ASP A 112 10.01 8.23 4.42
CA ASP A 112 10.26 8.03 3.00
C ASP A 112 9.20 7.14 2.34
N TYR A 113 8.75 6.09 3.03
CA TYR A 113 7.67 5.22 2.57
C TYR A 113 6.37 6.00 2.39
N ILE A 114 5.92 6.71 3.45
CA ILE A 114 4.66 7.44 3.38
C ILE A 114 4.72 8.63 2.42
N ALA A 115 5.88 9.28 2.28
CA ALA A 115 6.10 10.32 1.28
C ALA A 115 5.94 9.79 -0.14
N GLY A 116 6.47 8.59 -0.44
CA GLY A 116 6.29 7.93 -1.73
C GLY A 116 4.83 7.58 -2.03
N VAL A 117 4.10 7.06 -1.04
CA VAL A 117 2.66 6.78 -1.19
C VAL A 117 1.86 8.06 -1.42
N LEU A 118 2.17 9.13 -0.68
CA LEU A 118 1.52 10.44 -0.84
C LEU A 118 1.77 11.05 -2.23
N ALA A 119 3.01 10.95 -2.73
CA ALA A 119 3.35 11.40 -4.08
C ALA A 119 2.55 10.63 -5.14
N ALA A 120 2.47 9.30 -5.04
CA ALA A 120 1.67 8.49 -5.95
C ALA A 120 0.18 8.85 -5.89
N ALA A 121 -0.37 9.04 -4.68
CA ALA A 121 -1.76 9.44 -4.49
C ALA A 121 -2.08 10.82 -5.14
N ARG A 122 -1.16 11.77 -5.04
CA ARG A 122 -1.27 13.08 -5.71
C ARG A 122 -1.20 12.96 -7.23
N ASN A 123 -0.26 12.16 -7.75
CA ASN A 123 -0.12 11.91 -9.19
C ASN A 123 -1.40 11.32 -9.79
N TRP A 124 -2.06 10.42 -9.06
CA TRP A 124 -3.36 9.86 -9.43
C TRP A 124 -4.54 10.80 -9.17
N LYS A 125 -4.31 11.98 -8.58
CA LYS A 125 -5.35 12.95 -8.22
C LYS A 125 -6.45 12.28 -7.38
N LEU A 126 -6.05 11.53 -6.36
CA LEU A 126 -7.00 10.93 -5.43
C LEU A 126 -7.74 12.01 -4.63
N PRO A 127 -8.92 11.71 -4.06
CA PRO A 127 -9.72 12.68 -3.33
C PRO A 127 -8.96 13.37 -2.19
N ALA A 128 -9.30 14.66 -1.94
CA ALA A 128 -8.65 15.46 -0.91
C ALA A 128 -8.68 14.80 0.48
N ALA A 129 -9.75 14.11 0.83
CA ALA A 129 -9.83 13.37 2.10
C ALA A 129 -8.78 12.26 2.22
N THR A 130 -8.49 11.55 1.12
CA THR A 130 -7.42 10.53 1.07
C THR A 130 -6.06 11.18 1.22
N ILE A 131 -5.81 12.29 0.52
CA ILE A 131 -4.55 13.05 0.63
C ILE A 131 -4.35 13.53 2.07
N ALA A 132 -5.36 14.17 2.68
CA ALA A 132 -5.29 14.64 4.06
C ALA A 132 -5.01 13.50 5.06
N ARG A 133 -5.60 12.33 4.85
CA ARG A 133 -5.32 11.15 5.67
C ARG A 133 -3.86 10.70 5.56
N LEU A 134 -3.32 10.64 4.35
CA LEU A 134 -1.91 10.30 4.12
C LEU A 134 -0.95 11.35 4.69
N GLU A 135 -1.31 12.64 4.60
CA GLU A 135 -0.56 13.74 5.22
C GLU A 135 -0.54 13.62 6.74
N SER A 136 -1.63 13.19 7.37
CA SER A 136 -1.66 12.94 8.81
C SER A 136 -0.68 11.82 9.23
N PHE A 137 -0.53 10.78 8.44
CA PHE A 137 0.46 9.73 8.67
C PHE A 137 1.89 10.23 8.45
N ALA A 138 2.11 11.09 7.46
CA ALA A 138 3.41 11.70 7.20
C ALA A 138 3.84 12.64 8.34
N ALA A 139 2.91 13.42 8.88
CA ALA A 139 3.15 14.27 10.05
C ALA A 139 3.52 13.44 11.29
N ALA A 140 2.81 12.34 11.55
CA ALA A 140 3.13 11.42 12.64
C ALA A 140 4.54 10.80 12.48
N ALA A 141 4.94 10.46 11.26
CA ALA A 141 6.29 9.97 10.95
C ALA A 141 7.37 11.02 11.22
N GLY A 142 7.11 12.30 10.93
CA GLY A 142 7.99 13.41 11.21
C GLY A 142 8.17 13.65 12.72
N VAL A 143 7.11 13.61 13.49
CA VAL A 143 7.14 13.74 14.96
C VAL A 143 7.91 12.59 15.61
N ALA A 144 7.70 11.34 15.13
CA ALA A 144 8.40 10.18 15.66
C ALA A 144 9.93 10.27 15.45
N ARG A 145 10.38 10.89 14.36
CA ARG A 145 11.83 11.11 14.09
C ARG A 145 12.44 12.23 14.96
N SER A 146 11.62 13.17 15.42
CA SER A 146 12.07 14.31 16.22
C SER A 146 12.06 14.03 17.75
N ALA A 147 11.41 12.94 18.17
CA ALA A 147 11.40 12.56 19.58
C ALA A 147 12.76 11.99 19.99
N PRO A 148 13.33 12.41 21.14
CA PRO A 148 14.56 11.80 21.67
C PRO A 148 14.30 10.31 21.94
N PRO A 149 15.32 9.43 21.76
CA PRO A 149 15.15 8.01 22.01
C PRO A 149 14.75 7.81 23.49
N ALA A 150 13.55 7.31 23.71
CA ALA A 150 13.18 6.79 25.01
C ALA A 150 14.14 5.64 25.31
N GLY A 151 14.89 5.74 26.41
CA GLY A 151 15.88 4.73 26.82
C GLY A 151 15.21 3.37 27.01
N GLY A 152 15.36 2.54 26.03
CA GLY A 152 14.88 1.16 25.95
C GLY A 152 15.45 0.54 24.68
N GLU A 153 15.92 -0.69 24.75
CA GLU A 153 16.59 -1.42 23.67
C GLU A 153 15.93 -1.19 22.31
N PRO A 154 16.72 -1.13 21.21
CA PRO A 154 16.18 -0.86 19.90
C PRO A 154 15.19 -1.97 19.53
N ALA A 155 13.89 -1.64 19.57
CA ALA A 155 12.92 -2.40 18.81
C ALA A 155 13.46 -2.46 17.38
N SER A 156 13.64 -3.67 16.86
CA SER A 156 14.16 -3.91 15.52
C SER A 156 13.49 -2.94 14.55
N SER A 157 14.29 -2.07 13.96
CA SER A 157 13.85 -1.13 12.94
C SER A 157 12.93 -1.86 11.96
N PRO A 158 11.79 -1.30 11.57
CA PRO A 158 10.99 -1.89 10.52
C PRO A 158 11.92 -2.12 9.35
N ARG A 159 12.07 -3.38 8.93
CA ARG A 159 12.91 -3.69 7.77
C ARG A 159 12.37 -2.88 6.62
N VAL A 160 13.12 -1.84 6.26
CA VAL A 160 12.86 -1.06 5.04
C VAL A 160 12.68 -2.10 3.95
N ARG A 161 11.51 -2.14 3.36
CA ARG A 161 11.35 -2.95 2.13
C ARG A 161 12.44 -2.45 1.19
N PRO A 162 13.40 -3.29 0.75
CA PRO A 162 14.46 -2.80 -0.10
C PRO A 162 13.81 -2.10 -1.28
N ARG A 163 14.19 -0.84 -1.51
CA ARG A 163 13.87 -0.15 -2.74
C ARG A 163 14.43 -1.05 -3.83
N PHE A 164 13.52 -1.84 -4.46
CA PHE A 164 13.78 -2.41 -5.77
C PHE A 164 14.99 -3.34 -5.89
N ALA A 165 15.16 -4.35 -5.03
CA ALA A 165 15.94 -5.51 -5.41
C ALA A 165 14.99 -6.49 -6.12
N THR A 166 14.99 -6.50 -7.44
CA THR A 166 14.43 -7.60 -8.21
C THR A 166 15.39 -8.79 -8.15
N PRO A 167 14.91 -10.06 -8.23
CA PRO A 167 15.77 -11.23 -8.29
C PRO A 167 16.70 -11.28 -9.51
N PHE A 168 16.66 -10.28 -10.40
CA PHE A 168 17.38 -10.19 -11.68
C PHE A 168 18.54 -9.20 -11.66
N ASP A 169 18.80 -8.50 -10.56
CA ASP A 169 19.97 -7.61 -10.45
C ASP A 169 21.20 -8.38 -9.92
N ARG A 170 21.48 -9.57 -10.47
CA ARG A 170 22.77 -10.24 -10.34
C ARG A 170 23.32 -10.51 -11.71
N ASP A 171 24.30 -9.75 -12.09
CA ASP A 171 25.42 -10.19 -12.90
C ASP A 171 26.46 -10.83 -12.01
#